data_aac745d71b7beaf9e3435bed50f3cb26
#
_entry.id   aac745d71b7beaf9e3435bed50f3cb26
#
_cell.length_a   1.000
_cell.length_b   1.000
_cell.length_c   1.000
_cell.angle_alpha   90.00
_cell.angle_beta   90.00
_cell.angle_gamma   90.00
#
_symmetry.space_group_name_H-M   'P 1'
#
loop_
_entity.id
_entity.type
_entity.pdbx_description
1 polymer ?
#
loop_
_entity_poly.entity_id
_entity_poly.type
_entity_poly.pdbx_seq_one_letter_code
_entity_poly.pdbx_strand_id
1 'polypeptide(L)'
;MLRVEEITKDYDGKPLLKGITFEVQQGELVCLLGSSGSGKSTMLRIIAGLEEPKSGQVFWKGEDYTQKPTHERGFGLMFQDYALFPHRSVVENIAFGLRMAGRTKGEIDTLVQKALISIRMQDFANRPVTELSGGEQQRVALARALAPDPHLLMLDEPLGALDHNLRTELLKELRKRLHDSQKPVIYVTHDQEEAFALADRLLLLHDGKLVQEGAPEKVFIQPANAWVASFLGLGNLVPAKLVGSNCVHTELGQFEIPTLPDLQPGLECTLLLRPEDALLGEKAAAQPNNLRASVQDSIFMGEYYRLELLVGRNLLQVNSLQPVGVGGTIDIAWHGSTLQCLPVEN
;
A
#
# COMPACT_ATOMS: atom_id res chain seq x y z
N MET A 1 5.06 3.08 -21.34
CA MET A 1 5.22 1.88 -20.53
C MET A 1 6.60 1.91 -19.88
N LEU A 2 6.65 1.83 -18.57
CA LEU A 2 7.86 1.56 -17.79
C LEU A 2 7.99 0.05 -17.61
N ARG A 3 9.20 -0.49 -17.69
CA ARG A 3 9.52 -1.87 -17.34
C ARG A 3 10.79 -1.90 -16.49
N VAL A 4 10.71 -2.56 -15.36
CA VAL A 4 11.80 -2.80 -14.42
C VAL A 4 12.10 -4.29 -14.45
N GLU A 5 13.34 -4.67 -14.67
CA GLU A 5 13.75 -6.07 -14.83
C GLU A 5 14.90 -6.43 -13.89
N GLU A 6 14.67 -7.43 -13.05
CA GLU A 6 15.65 -8.08 -12.17
C GLU A 6 16.52 -7.10 -11.36
N ILE A 7 15.91 -5.99 -10.90
CA ILE A 7 16.63 -4.98 -10.12
C ILE A 7 17.10 -5.56 -8.80
N THR A 8 18.41 -5.52 -8.59
CA THR A 8 19.04 -5.81 -7.30
C THR A 8 19.74 -4.57 -6.75
N LYS A 9 19.80 -4.49 -5.43
CA LYS A 9 20.52 -3.43 -4.72
C LYS A 9 20.98 -3.94 -3.36
N ASP A 10 22.18 -3.56 -2.95
CA ASP A 10 22.70 -3.79 -1.61
C ASP A 10 23.32 -2.50 -1.05
N TYR A 11 23.35 -2.41 0.29
CA TYR A 11 24.09 -1.41 1.04
C TYR A 11 24.99 -2.13 2.05
N ASP A 12 26.26 -1.80 2.05
CA ASP A 12 27.27 -2.40 2.95
C ASP A 12 27.24 -3.94 2.93
N GLY A 13 27.04 -4.53 1.73
CA GLY A 13 26.97 -5.98 1.54
C GLY A 13 25.66 -6.63 1.98
N LYS A 14 24.68 -5.86 2.47
CA LYS A 14 23.34 -6.36 2.85
C LYS A 14 22.37 -6.17 1.69
N PRO A 15 21.78 -7.26 1.14
CA PRO A 15 20.81 -7.17 0.07
C PRO A 15 19.55 -6.41 0.51
N LEU A 16 19.19 -5.36 -0.23
CA LEU A 16 17.93 -4.62 -0.04
C LEU A 16 16.90 -4.98 -1.09
N LEU A 17 17.28 -5.01 -2.38
CA LEU A 17 16.41 -5.44 -3.47
C LEU A 17 16.98 -6.72 -4.09
N LYS A 18 16.12 -7.71 -4.33
CA LYS A 18 16.51 -9.09 -4.66
C LYS A 18 15.84 -9.57 -5.95
N GLY A 19 16.07 -8.88 -7.07
CA GLY A 19 15.54 -9.27 -8.38
C GLY A 19 14.08 -8.81 -8.57
N ILE A 20 13.83 -7.50 -8.41
CA ILE A 20 12.50 -6.93 -8.57
C ILE A 20 12.20 -6.75 -10.06
N THR A 21 11.07 -7.31 -10.50
CA THR A 21 10.57 -7.19 -11.87
C THR A 21 9.10 -6.79 -11.85
N PHE A 22 8.76 -5.71 -12.56
CA PHE A 22 7.39 -5.26 -12.79
C PHE A 22 7.31 -4.28 -13.96
N GLU A 23 6.09 -4.02 -14.42
CA GLU A 23 5.81 -3.04 -15.45
C GLU A 23 4.79 -2.01 -14.96
N VAL A 24 4.75 -0.82 -15.58
CA VAL A 24 3.68 0.16 -15.39
C VAL A 24 3.20 0.61 -16.77
N GLN A 25 1.91 0.41 -17.04
CA GLN A 25 1.31 0.71 -18.31
C GLN A 25 1.00 2.20 -18.44
N GLN A 26 0.72 2.66 -19.66
CA GLN A 26 0.26 4.03 -19.90
C GLN A 26 -1.09 4.25 -19.23
N GLY A 27 -1.20 5.33 -18.45
CA GLY A 27 -2.41 5.66 -17.69
C GLY A 27 -2.64 4.82 -16.43
N GLU A 28 -1.76 3.85 -16.13
CA GLU A 28 -1.89 2.99 -14.95
C GLU A 28 -1.32 3.66 -13.70
N LEU A 29 -2.06 3.59 -12.60
CA LEU A 29 -1.60 3.95 -11.28
C LEU A 29 -1.26 2.68 -10.48
N VAL A 30 0.02 2.46 -10.27
CA VAL A 30 0.54 1.34 -9.49
C VAL A 30 0.94 1.83 -8.11
N CYS A 31 0.43 1.18 -7.07
CA CYS A 31 0.82 1.47 -5.69
C CYS A 31 1.82 0.43 -5.17
N LEU A 32 2.99 0.90 -4.73
CA LEU A 32 4.03 0.08 -4.11
C LEU A 32 3.88 0.13 -2.59
N LEU A 33 3.43 -0.97 -2.03
CA LEU A 33 3.21 -1.19 -0.60
C LEU A 33 4.30 -2.08 0.01
N GLY A 34 4.55 -1.95 1.30
CA GLY A 34 5.47 -2.81 2.04
C GLY A 34 5.90 -2.18 3.35
N SER A 35 6.52 -2.96 4.23
CA SER A 35 7.05 -2.49 5.51
C SER A 35 8.12 -1.40 5.33
N SER A 36 8.38 -0.65 6.40
CA SER A 36 9.50 0.30 6.42
C SER A 36 10.81 -0.44 6.16
N GLY A 37 11.69 0.13 5.35
CA GLY A 37 12.97 -0.48 4.99
C GLY A 37 12.89 -1.59 3.92
N SER A 38 11.74 -1.88 3.33
CA SER A 38 11.61 -2.92 2.28
C SER A 38 12.23 -2.54 0.92
N GLY A 39 12.67 -1.27 0.75
CA GLY A 39 13.34 -0.81 -0.48
C GLY A 39 12.47 0.03 -1.43
N LYS A 40 11.25 0.43 -1.04
CA LYS A 40 10.32 1.21 -1.89
C LYS A 40 10.94 2.52 -2.41
N SER A 41 11.42 3.37 -1.52
CA SER A 41 12.05 4.66 -1.90
C SER A 41 13.34 4.45 -2.70
N THR A 42 14.11 3.40 -2.42
CA THR A 42 15.29 3.03 -3.22
C THR A 42 14.89 2.63 -4.63
N MET A 43 13.80 1.88 -4.80
CA MET A 43 13.26 1.53 -6.12
C MET A 43 12.90 2.80 -6.90
N LEU A 44 12.20 3.77 -6.28
CA LEU A 44 11.89 5.04 -6.94
C LEU A 44 13.15 5.80 -7.34
N ARG A 45 14.18 5.85 -6.48
CA ARG A 45 15.46 6.52 -6.80
C ARG A 45 16.18 5.86 -7.97
N ILE A 46 16.16 4.53 -8.06
CA ILE A 46 16.73 3.80 -9.19
C ILE A 46 15.97 4.12 -10.49
N ILE A 47 14.63 4.07 -10.46
CA ILE A 47 13.80 4.43 -11.62
C ILE A 47 14.04 5.90 -12.03
N ALA A 48 14.19 6.81 -11.08
CA ALA A 48 14.49 8.21 -11.34
C ALA A 48 15.91 8.45 -11.88
N GLY A 49 16.83 7.48 -11.75
CA GLY A 49 18.25 7.62 -12.10
C GLY A 49 19.05 8.43 -11.08
N LEU A 50 18.58 8.49 -9.86
CA LEU A 50 19.29 9.10 -8.73
C LEU A 50 20.22 8.10 -8.05
N GLU A 51 20.00 6.82 -8.30
CA GLU A 51 20.78 5.74 -7.72
C GLU A 51 20.92 4.61 -8.75
N GLU A 52 22.11 4.02 -8.81
CA GLU A 52 22.38 2.91 -9.72
C GLU A 52 21.97 1.58 -9.06
N PRO A 53 21.31 0.67 -9.79
CA PRO A 53 21.10 -0.69 -9.33
C PRO A 53 22.45 -1.44 -9.30
N LYS A 54 22.55 -2.50 -8.49
CA LYS A 54 23.69 -3.42 -8.54
C LYS A 54 23.64 -4.29 -9.79
N SER A 55 22.44 -4.73 -10.17
CA SER A 55 22.15 -5.42 -11.44
C SER A 55 20.70 -5.19 -11.82
N GLY A 56 20.33 -5.60 -13.03
CA GLY A 56 19.01 -5.40 -13.61
C GLY A 56 18.94 -4.13 -14.44
N GLN A 57 17.78 -3.86 -15.02
CA GLN A 57 17.60 -2.79 -16.01
C GLN A 57 16.26 -2.07 -15.83
N VAL A 58 16.25 -0.80 -16.21
CA VAL A 58 15.06 0.06 -16.27
C VAL A 58 14.83 0.45 -17.72
N PHE A 59 13.66 0.10 -18.27
CA PHE A 59 13.28 0.45 -19.63
C PHE A 59 12.12 1.46 -19.63
N TRP A 60 12.22 2.44 -20.50
CA TRP A 60 11.15 3.37 -20.79
C TRP A 60 10.81 3.35 -22.27
N LYS A 61 9.56 2.98 -22.62
CA LYS A 61 9.09 2.83 -24.02
C LYS A 61 10.00 1.92 -24.87
N GLY A 62 10.62 0.90 -24.25
CA GLY A 62 11.51 -0.05 -24.92
C GLY A 62 12.97 0.35 -24.98
N GLU A 63 13.32 1.58 -24.59
CA GLU A 63 14.72 2.05 -24.50
C GLU A 63 15.29 1.77 -23.11
N ASP A 64 16.54 1.36 -23.02
CA ASP A 64 17.26 1.18 -21.75
C ASP A 64 17.62 2.56 -21.14
N TYR A 65 17.01 2.83 -19.99
CA TYR A 65 17.22 4.06 -19.20
C TYR A 65 18.13 3.84 -17.99
N THR A 66 18.67 2.63 -17.80
CA THR A 66 19.44 2.27 -16.59
C THR A 66 20.55 3.27 -16.29
N GLN A 67 21.33 3.63 -17.32
CA GLN A 67 22.45 4.58 -17.21
C GLN A 67 22.09 6.02 -17.65
N LYS A 68 20.82 6.28 -18.04
CA LYS A 68 20.41 7.59 -18.52
C LYS A 68 20.36 8.59 -17.35
N PRO A 69 20.99 9.77 -17.49
CA PRO A 69 20.99 10.79 -16.43
C PRO A 69 19.58 11.23 -16.05
N THR A 70 19.35 11.52 -14.77
CA THR A 70 18.04 11.91 -14.21
C THR A 70 17.36 13.04 -15.00
N HIS A 71 18.13 14.09 -15.38
CA HIS A 71 17.59 15.26 -16.07
C HIS A 71 17.14 14.98 -17.50
N GLU A 72 17.54 13.85 -18.10
CA GLU A 72 17.14 13.42 -19.44
C GLU A 72 15.96 12.44 -19.42
N ARG A 73 15.59 11.89 -18.26
CA ARG A 73 14.49 10.91 -18.15
C ARG A 73 13.11 11.56 -18.31
N GLY A 74 12.97 12.83 -17.97
CA GLY A 74 11.68 13.51 -18.00
C GLY A 74 10.66 12.97 -17.00
N PHE A 75 11.12 12.36 -15.92
CA PHE A 75 10.32 11.79 -14.85
C PHE A 75 10.15 12.80 -13.70
N GLY A 76 8.98 12.80 -13.08
CA GLY A 76 8.69 13.59 -11.88
C GLY A 76 8.82 12.71 -10.64
N LEU A 77 9.52 13.21 -9.62
CA LEU A 77 9.65 12.55 -8.33
C LEU A 77 9.32 13.52 -7.20
N MET A 78 8.41 13.11 -6.32
CA MET A 78 8.21 13.73 -5.02
C MET A 78 8.85 12.84 -3.96
N PHE A 79 9.75 13.43 -3.17
CA PHE A 79 10.46 12.75 -2.07
C PHE A 79 9.63 12.77 -0.79
N GLN A 80 9.87 11.81 0.07
CA GLN A 80 9.22 11.69 1.38
C GLN A 80 9.50 12.90 2.31
N ASP A 81 10.71 13.47 2.24
CA ASP A 81 11.12 14.68 2.97
C ASP A 81 10.78 15.98 2.24
N TYR A 82 9.96 15.87 1.17
CA TYR A 82 9.54 16.95 0.26
C TYR A 82 10.68 17.59 -0.54
N ALA A 83 11.91 17.59 -0.04
CA ALA A 83 13.11 18.17 -0.65
C ALA A 83 12.86 19.56 -1.29
N LEU A 84 12.07 20.42 -0.61
CA LEU A 84 11.81 21.78 -1.05
C LEU A 84 13.08 22.63 -0.93
N PHE A 85 13.24 23.59 -1.83
CA PHE A 85 14.35 24.54 -1.76
C PHE A 85 14.09 25.56 -0.64
N PRO A 86 14.77 25.47 0.51
CA PRO A 86 14.40 26.23 1.71
C PRO A 86 14.57 27.75 1.56
N HIS A 87 15.45 28.19 0.65
CA HIS A 87 15.71 29.60 0.40
C HIS A 87 14.85 30.22 -0.71
N ARG A 88 13.81 29.50 -1.15
CA ARG A 88 12.91 29.91 -2.22
C ARG A 88 11.48 30.01 -1.73
N SER A 89 10.71 30.88 -2.40
CA SER A 89 9.26 30.97 -2.20
C SER A 89 8.51 29.77 -2.78
N VAL A 90 7.21 29.69 -2.49
CA VAL A 90 6.31 28.67 -3.05
C VAL A 90 6.33 28.73 -4.58
N VAL A 91 6.14 29.92 -5.18
CA VAL A 91 6.19 30.13 -6.64
C VAL A 91 7.50 29.63 -7.21
N GLU A 92 8.64 29.99 -6.60
CA GLU A 92 9.96 29.61 -7.08
C GLU A 92 10.23 28.11 -7.01
N ASN A 93 9.71 27.44 -5.98
CA ASN A 93 9.76 25.98 -5.88
C ASN A 93 8.97 25.33 -7.02
N ILE A 94 7.72 25.73 -7.26
CA ILE A 94 6.88 25.18 -8.33
C ILE A 94 7.47 25.49 -9.71
N ALA A 95 7.96 26.71 -9.92
CA ALA A 95 8.53 27.13 -11.18
C ALA A 95 9.86 26.45 -11.54
N PHE A 96 10.56 25.83 -10.58
CA PHE A 96 11.90 25.30 -10.80
C PHE A 96 11.94 24.28 -11.95
N GLY A 97 11.10 23.25 -11.90
CA GLY A 97 11.06 22.21 -12.94
C GLY A 97 10.67 22.76 -14.32
N LEU A 98 9.78 23.76 -14.35
CA LEU A 98 9.36 24.42 -15.58
C LEU A 98 10.52 25.21 -16.24
N ARG A 99 11.34 25.87 -15.41
CA ARG A 99 12.56 26.57 -15.90
C ARG A 99 13.57 25.56 -16.47
N MET A 100 13.77 24.42 -15.78
CA MET A 100 14.68 23.37 -16.26
C MET A 100 14.18 22.73 -17.56
N ALA A 101 12.85 22.67 -17.77
CA ALA A 101 12.24 22.22 -19.02
C ALA A 101 12.28 23.28 -20.15
N GLY A 102 12.94 24.43 -19.94
CA GLY A 102 13.11 25.46 -20.96
C GLY A 102 11.84 26.23 -21.33
N ARG A 103 10.80 26.25 -20.46
CA ARG A 103 9.56 26.98 -20.70
C ARG A 103 9.78 28.49 -20.68
N THR A 104 9.04 29.21 -21.49
CA THR A 104 9.05 30.67 -21.51
C THR A 104 8.47 31.25 -20.23
N LYS A 105 8.83 32.49 -19.89
CA LYS A 105 8.34 33.17 -18.68
C LYS A 105 6.80 33.19 -18.61
N GLY A 106 6.10 33.50 -19.71
CA GLY A 106 4.65 33.56 -19.75
C GLY A 106 3.99 32.19 -19.55
N GLU A 107 4.57 31.10 -20.09
CA GLU A 107 4.12 29.74 -19.82
C GLU A 107 4.31 29.37 -18.34
N ILE A 108 5.48 29.70 -17.76
CA ILE A 108 5.78 29.45 -16.34
C ILE A 108 4.76 30.15 -15.46
N ASP A 109 4.50 31.45 -15.68
CA ASP A 109 3.55 32.22 -14.88
C ASP A 109 2.16 31.58 -14.93
N THR A 110 1.72 31.17 -16.12
CA THR A 110 0.41 30.51 -16.31
C THR A 110 0.33 29.16 -15.61
N LEU A 111 1.35 28.31 -15.77
CA LEU A 111 1.37 26.96 -15.19
C LEU A 111 1.52 26.98 -13.66
N VAL A 112 2.32 27.91 -13.13
CA VAL A 112 2.47 28.12 -11.68
C VAL A 112 1.14 28.59 -11.08
N GLN A 113 0.42 29.52 -11.70
CA GLN A 113 -0.90 29.93 -11.21
C GLN A 113 -1.88 28.78 -11.18
N LYS A 114 -1.93 27.97 -12.24
CA LYS A 114 -2.76 26.76 -12.27
C LYS A 114 -2.39 25.79 -11.15
N ALA A 115 -1.11 25.57 -10.92
CA ALA A 115 -0.61 24.72 -9.87
C ALA A 115 -1.00 25.24 -8.47
N LEU A 116 -0.83 26.54 -8.19
CA LEU A 116 -1.23 27.17 -6.93
C LEU A 116 -2.72 27.03 -6.65
N ILE A 117 -3.57 27.27 -7.65
CA ILE A 117 -5.03 27.09 -7.52
C ILE A 117 -5.33 25.64 -7.16
N SER A 118 -4.67 24.70 -7.80
CA SER A 118 -4.91 23.28 -7.64
C SER A 118 -4.60 22.74 -6.24
N ILE A 119 -3.66 23.37 -5.55
CA ILE A 119 -3.28 23.00 -4.18
C ILE A 119 -3.83 23.98 -3.12
N ARG A 120 -4.67 24.96 -3.53
CA ARG A 120 -5.25 26.01 -2.67
C ARG A 120 -4.20 26.82 -1.91
N MET A 121 -3.14 27.25 -2.62
CA MET A 121 -2.00 27.97 -2.02
C MET A 121 -1.75 29.33 -2.67
N GLN A 122 -2.76 29.96 -3.31
CA GLN A 122 -2.60 31.25 -4.03
C GLN A 122 -2.08 32.36 -3.09
N ASP A 123 -2.65 32.44 -1.88
CA ASP A 123 -2.28 33.47 -0.91
C ASP A 123 -0.87 33.28 -0.31
N PHE A 124 -0.28 32.12 -0.51
CA PHE A 124 1.04 31.75 -0.03
C PHE A 124 2.13 31.85 -1.11
N ALA A 125 1.78 32.30 -2.32
CA ALA A 125 2.65 32.26 -3.51
C ALA A 125 4.07 32.80 -3.26
N ASN A 126 4.19 33.92 -2.58
CA ASN A 126 5.47 34.59 -2.32
C ASN A 126 6.09 34.25 -0.95
N ARG A 127 5.44 33.39 -0.16
CA ARG A 127 5.92 33.01 1.18
C ARG A 127 7.12 32.06 1.05
N PRO A 128 8.16 32.21 1.87
CA PRO A 128 9.24 31.23 1.99
C PRO A 128 8.68 29.88 2.43
N VAL A 129 9.13 28.77 1.84
CA VAL A 129 8.62 27.43 2.17
C VAL A 129 8.95 27.00 3.61
N THR A 130 9.95 27.61 4.24
CA THR A 130 10.32 27.35 5.64
C THR A 130 9.31 27.90 6.66
N GLU A 131 8.42 28.79 6.23
CA GLU A 131 7.36 29.36 7.07
C GLU A 131 6.04 28.58 6.94
N LEU A 132 6.03 27.53 6.13
CA LEU A 132 4.86 26.68 5.89
C LEU A 132 4.78 25.53 6.91
N SER A 133 3.57 25.16 7.27
CA SER A 133 3.30 23.90 7.97
C SER A 133 3.70 22.68 7.12
N GLY A 134 3.91 21.51 7.74
CA GLY A 134 4.26 20.28 7.03
C GLY A 134 3.27 19.91 5.91
N GLY A 135 1.96 20.06 6.17
CA GLY A 135 0.93 19.80 5.15
C GLY A 135 0.95 20.82 3.98
N GLU A 136 1.30 22.09 4.24
CA GLU A 136 1.47 23.10 3.19
C GLU A 136 2.72 22.82 2.36
N GLN A 137 3.84 22.45 3.01
CA GLN A 137 5.07 22.04 2.32
C GLN A 137 4.82 20.84 1.41
N GLN A 138 4.08 19.84 1.88
CA GLN A 138 3.69 18.66 1.12
C GLN A 138 2.90 19.02 -0.13
N ARG A 139 1.90 19.90 -0.03
CA ARG A 139 1.13 20.38 -1.18
C ARG A 139 2.02 21.09 -2.20
N VAL A 140 2.96 21.92 -1.76
CA VAL A 140 3.92 22.60 -2.64
C VAL A 140 4.83 21.58 -3.35
N ALA A 141 5.31 20.55 -2.65
CA ALA A 141 6.13 19.49 -3.24
C ALA A 141 5.37 18.69 -4.31
N LEU A 142 4.11 18.37 -4.05
CA LEU A 142 3.24 17.72 -5.02
C LEU A 142 3.03 18.60 -6.28
N ALA A 143 2.73 19.88 -6.08
CA ALA A 143 2.59 20.82 -7.20
C ALA A 143 3.88 20.96 -8.01
N ARG A 144 5.05 21.01 -7.34
CA ARG A 144 6.36 21.06 -8.00
C ARG A 144 6.63 19.82 -8.86
N ALA A 145 6.25 18.65 -8.38
CA ALA A 145 6.41 17.40 -9.14
C ALA A 145 5.48 17.30 -10.35
N LEU A 146 4.26 17.84 -10.23
CA LEU A 146 3.24 17.79 -11.29
C LEU A 146 3.39 18.90 -12.34
N ALA A 147 3.84 20.10 -11.95
CA ALA A 147 3.84 21.29 -12.82
C ALA A 147 4.61 21.12 -14.15
N PRO A 148 5.76 20.41 -14.21
CA PRO A 148 6.49 20.20 -15.47
C PRO A 148 5.80 19.25 -16.45
N ASP A 149 4.69 18.63 -16.05
CA ASP A 149 3.96 17.66 -16.85
C ASP A 149 4.84 16.43 -17.24
N PRO A 150 5.37 15.69 -16.24
CA PRO A 150 6.34 14.62 -16.48
C PRO A 150 5.76 13.44 -17.27
N HIS A 151 6.65 12.63 -17.88
CA HIS A 151 6.25 11.41 -18.61
C HIS A 151 5.84 10.26 -17.69
N LEU A 152 6.47 10.14 -16.54
CA LEU A 152 6.18 9.22 -15.44
C LEU A 152 6.17 10.04 -14.15
N LEU A 153 5.19 9.83 -13.31
CA LEU A 153 5.12 10.46 -12.00
C LEU A 153 5.39 9.42 -10.91
N MET A 154 6.27 9.77 -9.98
CA MET A 154 6.59 8.96 -8.82
C MET A 154 6.37 9.78 -7.55
N LEU A 155 5.58 9.25 -6.62
CA LEU A 155 5.19 9.91 -5.39
C LEU A 155 5.58 9.03 -4.20
N ASP A 156 6.45 9.53 -3.34
CA ASP A 156 6.91 8.84 -2.13
C ASP A 156 6.22 9.45 -0.90
N GLU A 157 5.23 8.73 -0.36
CA GLU A 157 4.39 9.11 0.79
C GLU A 157 3.77 10.53 0.70
N PRO A 158 3.07 10.86 -0.42
CA PRO A 158 2.70 12.23 -0.70
C PRO A 158 1.58 12.80 0.18
N LEU A 159 0.93 12.01 1.04
CA LEU A 159 -0.16 12.44 1.93
C LEU A 159 0.10 12.12 3.42
N GLY A 160 1.29 11.64 3.78
CA GLY A 160 1.61 11.12 5.11
C GLY A 160 1.50 12.15 6.27
N ALA A 161 1.75 13.43 6.03
CA ALA A 161 1.77 14.47 7.07
C ALA A 161 0.44 15.24 7.22
N LEU A 162 -0.63 14.80 6.54
CA LEU A 162 -1.92 15.49 6.55
C LEU A 162 -2.87 14.93 7.62
N ASP A 163 -3.74 15.79 8.14
CA ASP A 163 -4.89 15.35 8.93
C ASP A 163 -5.87 14.52 8.09
N HIS A 164 -6.68 13.69 8.77
CA HIS A 164 -7.55 12.71 8.11
C HIS A 164 -8.55 13.35 7.12
N ASN A 165 -9.18 14.48 7.48
CA ASN A 165 -10.20 15.10 6.64
C ASN A 165 -9.59 15.68 5.37
N LEU A 166 -8.49 16.43 5.51
CA LEU A 166 -7.77 17.02 4.39
C LEU A 166 -7.16 15.92 3.50
N ARG A 167 -6.64 14.85 4.11
CA ARG A 167 -6.12 13.67 3.39
C ARG A 167 -7.20 13.06 2.50
N THR A 168 -8.40 12.81 3.02
CA THR A 168 -9.52 12.21 2.27
C THR A 168 -9.95 13.08 1.09
N GLU A 169 -10.01 14.40 1.29
CA GLU A 169 -10.37 15.34 0.21
C GLU A 169 -9.29 15.36 -0.88
N LEU A 170 -8.02 15.52 -0.49
CA LEU A 170 -6.89 15.55 -1.42
C LEU A 170 -6.70 14.21 -2.15
N LEU A 171 -6.97 13.08 -1.49
CA LEU A 171 -6.92 11.77 -2.11
C LEU A 171 -7.89 11.66 -3.29
N LYS A 172 -9.14 12.11 -3.12
CA LYS A 172 -10.14 12.13 -4.20
C LYS A 172 -9.72 13.04 -5.37
N GLU A 173 -9.20 14.22 -5.04
CA GLU A 173 -8.72 15.16 -6.05
C GLU A 173 -7.49 14.62 -6.80
N LEU A 174 -6.54 14.04 -6.06
CA LEU A 174 -5.33 13.44 -6.61
C LEU A 174 -5.70 12.28 -7.55
N ARG A 175 -6.56 11.35 -7.10
CA ARG A 175 -7.03 10.23 -7.92
C ARG A 175 -7.57 10.72 -9.27
N LYS A 176 -8.49 11.69 -9.23
CA LYS A 176 -9.08 12.25 -10.45
C LYS A 176 -8.01 12.82 -11.38
N ARG A 177 -7.07 13.63 -10.85
CA ARG A 177 -6.01 14.25 -11.66
C ARG A 177 -5.05 13.22 -12.26
N LEU A 178 -4.68 12.21 -11.48
CA LEU A 178 -3.76 11.16 -11.95
C LEU A 178 -4.41 10.37 -13.09
N HIS A 179 -5.68 9.97 -12.93
CA HIS A 179 -6.43 9.32 -14.02
C HIS A 179 -6.65 10.21 -15.24
N ASP A 180 -7.04 11.49 -15.05
CA ASP A 180 -7.24 12.42 -16.15
C ASP A 180 -5.93 12.68 -16.95
N SER A 181 -4.77 12.58 -16.31
CA SER A 181 -3.47 12.79 -16.95
C SER A 181 -3.10 11.70 -17.95
N GLN A 182 -3.69 10.52 -17.84
CA GLN A 182 -3.37 9.32 -18.65
C GLN A 182 -1.88 8.96 -18.65
N LYS A 183 -1.16 9.33 -17.58
CA LYS A 183 0.27 9.03 -17.41
C LYS A 183 0.47 7.86 -16.47
N PRO A 184 1.53 7.08 -16.65
CA PRO A 184 1.90 6.08 -15.66
C PRO A 184 2.30 6.77 -14.35
N VAL A 185 1.87 6.19 -13.24
CA VAL A 185 2.12 6.69 -11.90
C VAL A 185 2.59 5.54 -11.01
N ILE A 186 3.66 5.78 -10.25
CA ILE A 186 4.06 4.94 -9.13
C ILE A 186 3.82 5.73 -7.84
N TYR A 187 2.96 5.20 -7.01
CA TYR A 187 2.60 5.78 -5.73
C TYR A 187 3.13 4.88 -4.61
N VAL A 188 3.93 5.43 -3.73
CA VAL A 188 4.44 4.71 -2.54
C VAL A 188 3.72 5.23 -1.32
N THR A 189 3.18 4.32 -0.53
CA THR A 189 2.60 4.63 0.77
C THR A 189 2.74 3.43 1.71
N HIS A 190 2.62 3.66 3.01
CA HIS A 190 2.39 2.64 4.02
C HIS A 190 0.92 2.60 4.47
N ASP A 191 0.09 3.53 3.99
CA ASP A 191 -1.34 3.60 4.28
C ASP A 191 -2.12 2.73 3.27
N GLN A 192 -2.80 1.72 3.79
CA GLN A 192 -3.56 0.77 2.98
C GLN A 192 -4.81 1.40 2.38
N GLU A 193 -5.47 2.32 3.10
CA GLU A 193 -6.67 3.00 2.61
C GLU A 193 -6.34 3.87 1.39
N GLU A 194 -5.19 4.58 1.43
CA GLU A 194 -4.70 5.32 0.27
C GLU A 194 -4.47 4.40 -0.92
N ALA A 195 -3.78 3.28 -0.69
CA ALA A 195 -3.44 2.33 -1.74
C ALA A 195 -4.69 1.71 -2.37
N PHE A 196 -5.66 1.28 -1.55
CA PHE A 196 -6.92 0.71 -2.04
C PHE A 196 -7.79 1.74 -2.77
N ALA A 197 -7.77 3.00 -2.33
CA ALA A 197 -8.55 4.06 -2.95
C ALA A 197 -7.99 4.55 -4.29
N LEU A 198 -6.66 4.52 -4.46
CA LEU A 198 -5.97 5.09 -5.61
C LEU A 198 -5.62 4.07 -6.70
N ALA A 199 -5.09 2.91 -6.32
CA ALA A 199 -4.37 2.05 -7.23
C ALA A 199 -5.28 1.28 -8.19
N ASP A 200 -4.84 1.17 -9.44
CA ASP A 200 -5.35 0.17 -10.38
C ASP A 200 -4.72 -1.20 -10.07
N ARG A 201 -3.45 -1.19 -9.60
CA ARG A 201 -2.72 -2.39 -9.22
C ARG A 201 -1.80 -2.12 -8.03
N LEU A 202 -1.78 -3.06 -7.09
CA LEU A 202 -0.87 -3.09 -5.95
C LEU A 202 0.36 -3.93 -6.28
N LEU A 203 1.51 -3.49 -5.78
CA LEU A 203 2.77 -4.24 -5.74
C LEU A 203 3.20 -4.34 -4.27
N LEU A 204 3.17 -5.53 -3.69
CA LEU A 204 3.56 -5.74 -2.30
C LEU A 204 5.02 -6.19 -2.21
N LEU A 205 5.83 -5.34 -1.58
CA LEU A 205 7.27 -5.55 -1.42
C LEU A 205 7.58 -5.99 0.01
N HIS A 206 8.17 -7.18 0.13
CA HIS A 206 8.62 -7.75 1.40
C HIS A 206 10.03 -8.32 1.27
N ASP A 207 10.91 -8.03 2.23
CA ASP A 207 12.29 -8.49 2.28
C ASP A 207 13.04 -8.37 0.93
N GLY A 208 12.79 -7.26 0.22
CA GLY A 208 13.41 -6.98 -1.06
C GLY A 208 12.88 -7.79 -2.23
N LYS A 209 11.75 -8.48 -2.09
CA LYS A 209 11.07 -9.24 -3.16
C LYS A 209 9.66 -8.71 -3.37
N LEU A 210 9.17 -8.83 -4.60
CA LEU A 210 7.76 -8.64 -4.90
C LEU A 210 7.01 -9.94 -4.54
N VAL A 211 6.19 -9.89 -3.47
CA VAL A 211 5.52 -11.09 -2.94
C VAL A 211 4.11 -11.29 -3.50
N GLN A 212 3.46 -10.19 -3.89
CA GLN A 212 2.16 -10.26 -4.58
C GLN A 212 1.94 -9.01 -5.41
N GLU A 213 1.29 -9.17 -6.57
CA GLU A 213 0.75 -8.07 -7.36
C GLU A 213 -0.68 -8.38 -7.81
N GLY A 214 -1.47 -7.34 -8.02
CA GLY A 214 -2.84 -7.48 -8.51
C GLY A 214 -3.73 -6.28 -8.21
N ALA A 215 -4.96 -6.30 -8.75
CA ALA A 215 -5.97 -5.32 -8.39
C ALA A 215 -6.21 -5.32 -6.87
N PRO A 216 -6.45 -4.16 -6.23
CA PRO A 216 -6.61 -4.05 -4.78
C PRO A 216 -7.62 -5.05 -4.20
N GLU A 217 -8.79 -5.15 -4.81
CA GLU A 217 -9.84 -6.08 -4.40
C GLU A 217 -9.37 -7.55 -4.44
N LYS A 218 -8.66 -7.94 -5.51
CA LYS A 218 -8.14 -9.31 -5.66
C LYS A 218 -7.10 -9.64 -4.59
N VAL A 219 -6.19 -8.70 -4.31
CA VAL A 219 -5.14 -8.87 -3.29
C VAL A 219 -5.76 -8.98 -1.90
N PHE A 220 -6.79 -8.18 -1.60
CA PHE A 220 -7.52 -8.23 -0.34
C PHE A 220 -8.27 -9.54 -0.15
N ILE A 221 -8.99 -10.00 -1.19
CA ILE A 221 -9.80 -11.23 -1.13
C ILE A 221 -8.91 -12.48 -1.12
N GLN A 222 -7.82 -12.49 -1.88
CA GLN A 222 -6.93 -13.64 -2.09
C GLN A 222 -5.47 -13.27 -1.77
N PRO A 223 -5.11 -13.10 -0.48
CA PRO A 223 -3.73 -12.87 -0.10
C PRO A 223 -2.87 -14.09 -0.48
N ALA A 224 -1.68 -13.83 -1.03
CA ALA A 224 -0.80 -14.89 -1.55
C ALA A 224 -0.20 -15.77 -0.43
N ASN A 225 0.01 -15.20 0.76
CA ASN A 225 0.61 -15.89 1.91
C ASN A 225 0.20 -15.23 3.23
N ALA A 226 0.64 -15.81 4.34
CA ALA A 226 0.37 -15.32 5.69
C ALA A 226 0.93 -13.90 5.92
N TRP A 227 2.10 -13.57 5.36
CA TRP A 227 2.67 -12.24 5.49
C TRP A 227 1.75 -11.17 4.86
N VAL A 228 1.26 -11.41 3.64
CA VAL A 228 0.35 -10.47 2.97
C VAL A 228 -0.93 -10.29 3.80
N ALA A 229 -1.52 -11.38 4.31
CA ALA A 229 -2.69 -11.31 5.16
C ALA A 229 -2.44 -10.52 6.45
N SER A 230 -1.30 -10.74 7.09
CA SER A 230 -0.86 -10.00 8.29
C SER A 230 -0.60 -8.53 7.99
N PHE A 231 0.13 -8.24 6.90
CA PHE A 231 0.47 -6.88 6.49
C PHE A 231 -0.78 -6.06 6.18
N LEU A 232 -1.79 -6.67 5.55
CA LEU A 232 -3.08 -6.03 5.26
C LEU A 232 -4.07 -6.08 6.44
N GLY A 233 -3.68 -6.63 7.60
CA GLY A 233 -4.54 -6.68 8.78
C GLY A 233 -5.83 -7.49 8.57
N LEU A 234 -5.79 -8.54 7.75
CA LEU A 234 -7.00 -9.26 7.31
C LEU A 234 -7.63 -10.15 8.39
N GLY A 235 -6.99 -10.28 9.55
CA GLY A 235 -7.60 -10.98 10.68
C GLY A 235 -6.66 -11.94 11.42
N ASN A 236 -7.26 -12.96 12.00
CA ASN A 236 -6.54 -13.94 12.81
C ASN A 236 -5.84 -14.97 11.92
N LEU A 237 -4.55 -15.15 12.15
CA LEU A 237 -3.70 -16.10 11.44
C LEU A 237 -3.34 -17.24 12.40
N VAL A 238 -3.86 -18.43 12.13
CA VAL A 238 -3.69 -19.58 13.00
C VAL A 238 -2.87 -20.67 12.30
N PRO A 239 -1.73 -21.10 12.85
CA PRO A 239 -0.98 -22.21 12.28
C PRO A 239 -1.86 -23.44 12.13
N ALA A 240 -1.79 -24.09 10.99
CA ALA A 240 -2.66 -25.19 10.63
C ALA A 240 -1.92 -26.26 9.85
N LYS A 241 -2.43 -27.49 9.91
CA LYS A 241 -1.96 -28.63 9.13
C LYS A 241 -3.11 -29.30 8.40
N LEU A 242 -2.94 -29.53 7.12
CA LEU A 242 -3.93 -30.20 6.30
C LEU A 242 -4.06 -31.66 6.72
N VAL A 243 -5.27 -32.13 7.08
CA VAL A 243 -5.54 -33.53 7.45
C VAL A 243 -6.36 -34.27 6.40
N GLY A 244 -6.92 -33.53 5.44
CA GLY A 244 -7.70 -34.05 4.32
C GLY A 244 -7.82 -32.99 3.23
N SER A 245 -8.56 -33.27 2.17
CA SER A 245 -8.78 -32.33 1.07
C SER A 245 -9.64 -31.10 1.46
N ASN A 246 -10.37 -31.18 2.56
CA ASN A 246 -11.30 -30.17 3.02
C ASN A 246 -11.27 -29.95 4.54
N CYS A 247 -10.20 -30.35 5.22
CA CYS A 247 -10.10 -30.25 6.66
C CYS A 247 -8.67 -29.89 7.09
N VAL A 248 -8.56 -28.95 8.03
CA VAL A 248 -7.30 -28.58 8.68
C VAL A 248 -7.39 -28.80 10.19
N HIS A 249 -6.27 -29.17 10.79
CA HIS A 249 -6.07 -29.24 12.23
C HIS A 249 -5.26 -28.04 12.71
N THR A 250 -5.74 -27.39 13.77
CA THR A 250 -5.10 -26.23 14.42
C THR A 250 -5.09 -26.43 15.93
N GLU A 251 -4.43 -25.54 16.67
CA GLU A 251 -4.52 -25.50 18.14
C GLU A 251 -5.93 -25.16 18.66
N LEU A 252 -6.79 -24.56 17.82
CA LEU A 252 -8.16 -24.23 18.16
C LEU A 252 -9.12 -25.43 17.96
N GLY A 253 -8.68 -26.45 17.24
CA GLY A 253 -9.47 -27.63 16.84
C GLY A 253 -9.39 -27.90 15.34
N GLN A 254 -10.33 -28.71 14.85
CA GLN A 254 -10.45 -29.01 13.43
C GLN A 254 -11.41 -28.03 12.75
N PHE A 255 -11.07 -27.62 11.53
CA PHE A 255 -11.91 -26.75 10.70
C PHE A 255 -12.17 -27.40 9.35
N GLU A 256 -13.46 -27.41 8.96
CA GLU A 256 -13.85 -27.70 7.59
C GLU A 256 -13.58 -26.47 6.71
N ILE A 257 -12.86 -26.67 5.62
CA ILE A 257 -12.49 -25.64 4.65
C ILE A 257 -13.00 -26.00 3.26
N PRO A 258 -12.96 -25.08 2.28
CA PRO A 258 -13.23 -25.45 0.89
C PRO A 258 -12.26 -26.53 0.43
N THR A 259 -12.74 -27.42 -0.43
CA THR A 259 -11.89 -28.49 -1.00
C THR A 259 -10.71 -27.89 -1.77
N LEU A 260 -9.51 -28.30 -1.40
CA LEU A 260 -8.25 -27.90 -2.03
C LEU A 260 -7.64 -29.10 -2.76
N PRO A 261 -8.00 -29.31 -4.06
CA PRO A 261 -7.68 -30.56 -4.76
C PRO A 261 -6.18 -30.80 -4.98
N ASP A 262 -5.39 -29.71 -5.01
CA ASP A 262 -3.95 -29.78 -5.33
C ASP A 262 -3.05 -29.86 -4.08
N LEU A 263 -3.62 -29.84 -2.87
CA LEU A 263 -2.87 -29.87 -1.63
C LEU A 263 -2.89 -31.26 -1.00
N GLN A 264 -1.69 -31.75 -0.63
CA GLN A 264 -1.55 -33.06 0.01
C GLN A 264 -1.77 -32.99 1.52
N PRO A 265 -2.39 -34.02 2.14
CA PRO A 265 -2.45 -34.15 3.59
C PRO A 265 -1.06 -34.10 4.22
N GLY A 266 -0.98 -33.42 5.36
CA GLY A 266 0.30 -33.22 6.07
C GLY A 266 1.00 -31.89 5.75
N LEU A 267 0.53 -31.13 4.74
CA LEU A 267 1.08 -29.81 4.43
C LEU A 267 0.76 -28.82 5.55
N GLU A 268 1.80 -28.08 5.97
CA GLU A 268 1.66 -26.95 6.90
C GLU A 268 1.15 -25.71 6.15
N CYS A 269 0.20 -25.02 6.75
CA CYS A 269 -0.39 -23.80 6.21
C CYS A 269 -0.77 -22.86 7.37
N THR A 270 -1.24 -21.68 7.03
CA THR A 270 -1.84 -20.74 7.98
C THR A 270 -3.31 -20.57 7.65
N LEU A 271 -4.19 -20.84 8.61
CA LEU A 271 -5.62 -20.61 8.47
C LEU A 271 -5.92 -19.13 8.75
N LEU A 272 -6.53 -18.44 7.78
CA LEU A 272 -7.01 -17.07 7.93
C LEU A 272 -8.47 -17.11 8.38
N LEU A 273 -8.75 -16.52 9.55
CA LEU A 273 -10.07 -16.30 10.13
C LEU A 273 -10.37 -14.80 10.14
N ARG A 274 -11.20 -14.35 9.19
CA ARG A 274 -11.55 -12.92 9.09
C ARG A 274 -12.48 -12.50 10.19
N PRO A 275 -12.24 -11.39 10.91
CA PRO A 275 -13.09 -10.90 12.00
C PRO A 275 -14.53 -10.59 11.56
N GLU A 276 -14.70 -10.08 10.36
CA GLU A 276 -15.99 -9.70 9.77
C GLU A 276 -16.86 -10.89 9.36
N ASP A 277 -16.25 -12.05 9.09
CA ASP A 277 -16.94 -13.28 8.69
C ASP A 277 -17.38 -14.15 9.88
N ALA A 278 -17.03 -13.73 11.09
CA ALA A 278 -17.36 -14.47 12.30
C ALA A 278 -18.87 -14.44 12.61
N LEU A 279 -19.43 -15.60 12.85
CA LEU A 279 -20.76 -15.77 13.40
C LEU A 279 -20.70 -15.85 14.92
N LEU A 280 -21.68 -15.29 15.62
CA LEU A 280 -21.70 -15.20 17.07
C LEU A 280 -22.98 -15.80 17.65
N GLY A 281 -22.89 -16.37 18.87
CA GLY A 281 -23.99 -16.86 19.64
C GLY A 281 -24.73 -18.06 18.98
N GLU A 282 -26.06 -18.04 18.98
CA GLU A 282 -26.87 -19.14 18.45
C GLU A 282 -26.59 -19.48 16.97
N LYS A 283 -26.24 -18.47 16.17
CA LYS A 283 -25.87 -18.68 14.76
C LYS A 283 -24.55 -19.46 14.62
N ALA A 284 -23.64 -19.26 15.55
CA ALA A 284 -22.37 -19.97 15.57
C ALA A 284 -22.52 -21.40 16.08
N ALA A 285 -23.33 -21.62 17.10
CA ALA A 285 -23.53 -22.94 17.73
C ALA A 285 -24.00 -24.01 16.75
N ALA A 286 -24.70 -23.62 15.69
CA ALA A 286 -25.21 -24.52 14.65
C ALA A 286 -24.20 -24.83 13.52
N GLN A 287 -23.01 -24.24 13.54
CA GLN A 287 -22.02 -24.41 12.48
C GLN A 287 -20.98 -25.49 12.80
N PRO A 288 -20.44 -26.19 11.78
CA PRO A 288 -19.43 -27.22 12.01
C PRO A 288 -18.10 -26.65 12.56
N ASN A 289 -17.75 -25.42 12.17
CA ASN A 289 -16.52 -24.73 12.62
C ASN A 289 -16.75 -23.85 13.86
N ASN A 290 -17.50 -24.38 14.84
CA ASN A 290 -17.80 -23.61 16.03
C ASN A 290 -16.75 -23.80 17.13
N LEU A 291 -16.54 -22.74 17.91
CA LEU A 291 -15.64 -22.70 19.08
C LEU A 291 -16.37 -22.02 20.24
N ARG A 292 -16.06 -22.46 21.46
CA ARG A 292 -16.47 -21.77 22.68
C ARG A 292 -15.39 -20.84 23.14
N ALA A 293 -15.70 -19.55 23.24
CA ALA A 293 -14.73 -18.49 23.59
C ALA A 293 -15.15 -17.74 24.84
N SER A 294 -14.21 -17.25 25.64
CA SER A 294 -14.47 -16.28 26.70
C SER A 294 -14.16 -14.86 26.22
N VAL A 295 -15.09 -13.94 26.49
CA VAL A 295 -14.97 -12.53 26.08
C VAL A 295 -14.02 -11.83 27.04
N GLN A 296 -12.86 -11.40 26.54
CA GLN A 296 -11.82 -10.69 27.28
C GLN A 296 -12.05 -9.19 27.23
N ASP A 297 -12.44 -8.66 26.05
CA ASP A 297 -12.70 -7.24 25.84
C ASP A 297 -13.76 -7.02 24.74
N SER A 298 -14.39 -5.83 24.76
CA SER A 298 -15.42 -5.41 23.80
C SER A 298 -15.30 -3.92 23.56
N ILE A 299 -14.60 -3.52 22.50
CA ILE A 299 -14.23 -2.14 22.20
C ILE A 299 -15.11 -1.60 21.08
N PHE A 300 -15.78 -0.45 21.29
CA PHE A 300 -16.56 0.22 20.25
C PHE A 300 -15.64 0.93 19.26
N MET A 301 -15.74 0.58 17.98
CA MET A 301 -14.92 1.10 16.88
C MET A 301 -15.66 2.09 15.97
N GLY A 302 -16.81 2.61 16.39
CA GLY A 302 -17.66 3.53 15.62
C GLY A 302 -18.81 2.84 14.90
N GLU A 303 -18.55 1.85 14.07
CA GLU A 303 -19.56 1.12 13.31
C GLU A 303 -19.81 -0.30 13.85
N TYR A 304 -18.85 -0.86 14.56
CA TYR A 304 -18.91 -2.21 15.14
C TYR A 304 -18.18 -2.25 16.48
N TYR A 305 -18.36 -3.33 17.21
CA TYR A 305 -17.57 -3.69 18.39
C TYR A 305 -16.51 -4.68 18.00
N ARG A 306 -15.23 -4.39 18.31
CA ARG A 306 -14.15 -5.36 18.23
C ARG A 306 -14.14 -6.15 19.52
N LEU A 307 -14.31 -7.45 19.42
CA LEU A 307 -14.25 -8.36 20.54
C LEU A 307 -12.88 -9.04 20.58
N GLU A 308 -12.27 -9.08 21.74
CA GLU A 308 -11.13 -9.95 22.02
C GLU A 308 -11.62 -11.20 22.74
N LEU A 309 -11.44 -12.35 22.11
CA LEU A 309 -11.99 -13.63 22.51
C LEU A 309 -10.88 -14.63 22.78
N LEU A 310 -10.87 -15.24 23.98
CA LEU A 310 -9.92 -16.27 24.34
C LEU A 310 -10.50 -17.65 24.07
N VAL A 311 -9.83 -18.43 23.21
CA VAL A 311 -10.13 -19.84 22.91
C VAL A 311 -8.94 -20.68 23.33
N GLY A 312 -9.06 -21.42 24.41
CA GLY A 312 -7.91 -22.10 25.01
C GLY A 312 -6.83 -21.13 25.47
N ARG A 313 -5.72 -21.03 24.74
CA ARG A 313 -4.62 -20.07 24.98
C ARG A 313 -4.51 -19.00 23.90
N ASN A 314 -5.33 -19.08 22.87
CA ASN A 314 -5.25 -18.21 21.70
C ASN A 314 -6.24 -17.05 21.84
N LEU A 315 -5.76 -15.84 21.61
CA LEU A 315 -6.58 -14.63 21.54
C LEU A 315 -6.99 -14.40 20.08
N LEU A 316 -8.29 -14.33 19.83
CA LEU A 316 -8.88 -14.05 18.53
C LEU A 316 -9.61 -12.71 18.56
N GLN A 317 -9.57 -11.99 17.46
CA GLN A 317 -10.36 -10.78 17.25
C GLN A 317 -11.51 -11.07 16.30
N VAL A 318 -12.73 -10.66 16.67
CA VAL A 318 -13.91 -10.73 15.81
C VAL A 318 -14.72 -9.44 15.90
N ASN A 319 -15.51 -9.17 14.86
CA ASN A 319 -16.36 -8.00 14.81
C ASN A 319 -17.80 -8.37 15.17
N SER A 320 -18.47 -7.51 15.95
CA SER A 320 -19.87 -7.65 16.32
C SER A 320 -20.61 -6.34 16.10
N LEU A 321 -21.84 -6.43 15.58
CA LEU A 321 -22.72 -5.25 15.46
C LEU A 321 -23.35 -4.83 16.79
N GLN A 322 -23.28 -5.68 17.82
CA GLN A 322 -23.83 -5.44 19.13
C GLN A 322 -22.77 -5.62 20.22
N PRO A 323 -22.86 -4.88 21.34
CA PRO A 323 -21.95 -5.08 22.46
C PRO A 323 -22.12 -6.47 23.05
N VAL A 324 -21.02 -7.12 23.44
CA VAL A 324 -21.01 -8.41 24.12
C VAL A 324 -20.39 -8.21 25.51
N GLY A 325 -21.01 -8.77 26.53
CA GLY A 325 -20.56 -8.61 27.92
C GLY A 325 -19.21 -9.29 28.17
N VAL A 326 -18.26 -8.52 28.73
CA VAL A 326 -16.95 -9.03 29.12
C VAL A 326 -17.07 -10.02 30.28
N GLY A 327 -16.22 -11.04 30.31
CA GLY A 327 -16.21 -12.12 31.31
C GLY A 327 -17.20 -13.24 31.04
N GLY A 328 -18.11 -13.07 30.07
CA GLY A 328 -19.01 -14.12 29.61
C GLY A 328 -18.35 -15.10 28.62
N THR A 329 -19.09 -16.14 28.27
CA THR A 329 -18.71 -17.08 27.20
C THR A 329 -19.67 -16.95 26.04
N ILE A 330 -19.14 -17.05 24.81
CA ILE A 330 -19.91 -16.97 23.58
C ILE A 330 -19.47 -18.08 22.61
N ASP A 331 -20.40 -18.58 21.82
CA ASP A 331 -20.06 -19.45 20.69
C ASP A 331 -19.68 -18.57 19.48
N ILE A 332 -18.60 -18.92 18.79
CA ILE A 332 -18.12 -18.26 17.58
C ILE A 332 -17.90 -19.31 16.50
N ALA A 333 -18.11 -18.94 15.25
CA ALA A 333 -17.87 -19.85 14.13
C ALA A 333 -17.56 -19.08 12.84
N TRP A 334 -17.01 -19.79 11.87
CA TRP A 334 -16.86 -19.33 10.49
C TRP A 334 -17.46 -20.35 9.53
N HIS A 335 -18.08 -19.86 8.46
CA HIS A 335 -18.46 -20.75 7.37
C HIS A 335 -17.20 -21.31 6.69
N GLY A 336 -17.19 -22.62 6.37
CA GLY A 336 -16.08 -23.24 5.69
C GLY A 336 -15.69 -22.50 4.40
N SER A 337 -16.66 -21.98 3.65
CA SER A 337 -16.44 -21.23 2.40
C SER A 337 -15.69 -19.91 2.54
N THR A 338 -15.63 -19.31 3.74
CA THR A 338 -14.90 -18.05 3.98
C THR A 338 -13.49 -18.29 4.50
N LEU A 339 -13.15 -19.52 4.87
CA LEU A 339 -11.87 -19.91 5.39
C LEU A 339 -10.83 -20.07 4.28
N GLN A 340 -9.63 -19.54 4.51
CA GLN A 340 -8.53 -19.62 3.57
C GLN A 340 -7.30 -20.24 4.22
N CYS A 341 -6.73 -21.24 3.56
CA CYS A 341 -5.43 -21.81 3.92
C CYS A 341 -4.34 -21.15 3.09
N LEU A 342 -3.51 -20.36 3.75
CA LEU A 342 -2.42 -19.64 3.14
C LEU A 342 -1.12 -20.45 3.24
N PRO A 343 -0.28 -20.48 2.20
CA PRO A 343 1.01 -21.15 2.27
C PRO A 343 1.89 -20.51 3.34
N VAL A 344 2.71 -21.32 4.00
CA VAL A 344 3.79 -20.85 4.86
C VAL A 344 4.89 -20.31 3.97
N GLU A 345 5.46 -19.16 4.29
CA GLU A 345 6.62 -18.64 3.57
C GLU A 345 7.81 -19.57 3.75
N ASN A 346 8.42 -19.99 2.64
CA ASN A 346 9.69 -20.70 2.62
C ASN A 346 10.86 -19.73 2.63
#